data_1fb33e352a542a3a9421548831245bad
#
_entry.id   1fb33e352a542a3a9421548831245bad
#
_cell.length_a   1.000
_cell.length_b   1.000
_cell.length_c   1.000
_cell.angle_alpha   90.00
_cell.angle_beta   90.00
_cell.angle_gamma   90.00
#
_symmetry.space_group_name_H-M   'P 1'
#
loop_
_entity.id
_entity.type
_entity.pdbx_description
1 polymer ?
#
loop_
_entity_poly.entity_id
_entity_poly.type
_entity_poly.pdbx_seq_one_letter_code
_entity_poly.pdbx_strand_id
1 'polypeptide(L)'
;MRGDQAGRPFIIEPIDSPRKIRLAKQEMSLTALGQAVGLACMILKEEMTGLARHARLASRQLAGMSAADKNRALLAIADAIEDNASAIQAENAKDMVAGEEMGLSKALLDRLLLDDARIAGMATGLREVAELPDPVGRVLDERDRPNGLKLSKVASPIGVIVIIYESRPNVTADAAGLCFKSGNVTILRGGKEAIHSNQIIARTMIDAAVAVDPEFPLNAIQVVPTTDRAAIPELLSLTEYVDLCIPRGGENLIRAVAECSRVPVIKHYKGICHVYIDSDADAAMAEEVAFNSKVHRPGVCNAAETLLINKAAADDILPSLGKRLDEAGVVLRGDAPTQAILSASGISVAAATELDWDEEYLDLVLSIKVVADTCEAINHINNHGSGHTEAIVTNNADTAKHFQTEVDASTIFWNASTRFTDGGQFGMGAEIGISTDKIGARGPMGLEELTSYKWLGVADGLIRE
;
A
#
# COMPACT_ATOMS: atom_id res chain seq x y z
N MET A 1 -53.69 -17.44 -29.75
CA MET A 1 -53.74 -18.23 -28.50
C MET A 1 -52.31 -18.48 -28.08
N ARG A 2 -51.89 -17.76 -27.06
CA ARG A 2 -51.32 -18.25 -25.79
C ARG A 2 -49.99 -18.99 -25.99
N GLY A 3 -48.90 -18.69 -25.34
CA GLY A 3 -48.72 -18.03 -24.05
C GLY A 3 -47.25 -17.83 -23.80
N ASP A 4 -47.05 -16.87 -23.11
CA ASP A 4 -46.18 -16.58 -22.00
C ASP A 4 -45.11 -17.64 -21.63
N GLN A 5 -43.83 -17.22 -21.63
CA GLN A 5 -42.89 -17.70 -20.64
C GLN A 5 -41.82 -16.64 -20.37
N ALA A 6 -41.98 -16.02 -19.20
CA ALA A 6 -41.04 -15.12 -18.58
C ALA A 6 -39.66 -15.78 -18.38
N GLY A 7 -38.62 -15.01 -18.67
CA GLY A 7 -37.24 -15.39 -18.41
C GLY A 7 -36.98 -15.53 -16.92
N ARG A 8 -36.58 -16.72 -16.50
CA ARG A 8 -35.92 -16.92 -15.20
C ARG A 8 -34.43 -16.76 -15.38
N PRO A 9 -33.74 -16.09 -14.46
CA PRO A 9 -32.30 -16.03 -14.50
C PRO A 9 -31.71 -17.42 -14.24
N PHE A 10 -30.76 -17.81 -15.07
CA PHE A 10 -29.93 -19.00 -14.86
C PHE A 10 -29.13 -18.80 -13.57
N ILE A 11 -29.49 -19.48 -12.51
CA ILE A 11 -28.67 -19.65 -11.33
C ILE A 11 -27.69 -20.78 -11.66
N ILE A 12 -26.43 -20.43 -11.92
CA ILE A 12 -25.32 -21.38 -12.01
C ILE A 12 -24.98 -21.76 -10.57
N GLU A 13 -25.30 -22.95 -10.13
CA GLU A 13 -24.82 -23.49 -8.88
C GLU A 13 -23.29 -23.62 -8.92
N PRO A 14 -22.57 -23.24 -7.85
CA PRO A 14 -21.11 -23.38 -7.80
C PRO A 14 -20.75 -24.86 -7.82
N ILE A 15 -19.84 -25.22 -8.72
CA ILE A 15 -19.23 -26.56 -8.76
C ILE A 15 -18.19 -26.61 -7.62
N ASP A 16 -18.66 -26.97 -6.45
CA ASP A 16 -17.83 -27.13 -5.28
C ASP A 16 -17.74 -28.59 -4.85
N SER A 17 -16.64 -29.24 -5.17
CA SER A 17 -15.91 -30.10 -4.25
C SER A 17 -14.58 -30.57 -4.88
N PRO A 18 -13.44 -30.47 -4.17
CA PRO A 18 -12.13 -30.98 -4.61
C PRO A 18 -12.13 -32.48 -4.92
N ARG A 19 -13.09 -33.22 -4.39
CA ARG A 19 -13.25 -34.67 -4.64
C ARG A 19 -13.78 -34.98 -6.05
N LYS A 20 -14.69 -34.14 -6.58
CA LYS A 20 -15.24 -34.35 -7.95
C LYS A 20 -14.20 -34.01 -9.02
N ILE A 21 -13.38 -33.00 -8.78
CA ILE A 21 -12.28 -32.62 -9.67
C ILE A 21 -11.18 -33.71 -9.67
N ARG A 22 -10.95 -34.41 -8.55
CA ARG A 22 -9.97 -35.48 -8.46
C ARG A 22 -10.40 -36.74 -9.18
N LEU A 23 -11.69 -37.09 -9.16
CA LEU A 23 -12.27 -38.22 -9.88
C LEU A 23 -12.34 -37.98 -11.40
N ALA A 24 -12.68 -36.75 -11.82
CA ALA A 24 -12.64 -36.38 -13.24
C ALA A 24 -11.24 -36.35 -13.84
N LYS A 25 -10.21 -36.06 -13.06
CA LYS A 25 -8.81 -36.08 -13.51
C LYS A 25 -8.26 -37.50 -13.77
N GLN A 26 -8.88 -38.53 -13.25
CA GLN A 26 -8.41 -39.92 -13.43
C GLN A 26 -8.93 -40.60 -14.70
N GLU A 27 -9.99 -40.03 -15.33
CA GLU A 27 -10.63 -40.64 -16.53
C GLU A 27 -10.49 -39.82 -17.81
N MET A 28 -9.94 -38.60 -17.74
CA MET A 28 -9.75 -37.74 -18.91
C MET A 28 -8.44 -38.04 -19.65
N SER A 29 -8.55 -38.17 -21.00
CA SER A 29 -7.36 -38.23 -21.84
C SER A 29 -6.56 -36.90 -21.73
N LEU A 30 -5.24 -36.94 -21.92
CA LEU A 30 -4.37 -35.74 -21.91
C LEU A 30 -4.89 -34.64 -22.88
N THR A 31 -5.53 -35.02 -23.98
CA THR A 31 -6.13 -34.10 -24.95
C THR A 31 -7.38 -33.40 -24.39
N ALA A 32 -8.24 -34.14 -23.71
CA ALA A 32 -9.45 -33.60 -23.09
C ALA A 32 -9.10 -32.70 -21.89
N LEU A 33 -8.07 -33.04 -21.10
CA LEU A 33 -7.54 -32.20 -20.03
C LEU A 33 -6.96 -30.88 -20.58
N GLY A 34 -6.17 -30.95 -21.67
CA GLY A 34 -5.65 -29.77 -22.34
C GLY A 34 -6.73 -28.84 -22.91
N GLN A 35 -7.80 -29.41 -23.48
CA GLN A 35 -8.96 -28.64 -23.95
C GLN A 35 -9.75 -28.00 -22.79
N ALA A 36 -9.94 -28.71 -21.70
CA ALA A 36 -10.64 -28.16 -20.52
C ALA A 36 -9.85 -27.03 -19.85
N VAL A 37 -8.53 -27.15 -19.73
CA VAL A 37 -7.64 -26.09 -19.22
C VAL A 37 -7.63 -24.89 -20.17
N GLY A 38 -7.56 -25.10 -21.49
CA GLY A 38 -7.63 -24.04 -22.48
C GLY A 38 -8.95 -23.27 -22.41
N LEU A 39 -10.08 -23.97 -22.28
CA LEU A 39 -11.40 -23.34 -22.14
C LEU A 39 -11.51 -22.52 -20.83
N ALA A 40 -11.05 -23.07 -19.69
CA ALA A 40 -11.04 -22.36 -18.41
C ALA A 40 -10.19 -21.08 -18.48
N CYS A 41 -9.03 -21.12 -19.12
CA CYS A 41 -8.17 -19.96 -19.34
C CYS A 41 -8.85 -18.92 -20.23
N MET A 42 -9.55 -19.32 -21.28
CA MET A 42 -10.32 -18.39 -22.15
C MET A 42 -11.46 -17.72 -21.40
N ILE A 43 -12.21 -18.45 -20.56
CA ILE A 43 -13.30 -17.91 -19.76
C ILE A 43 -12.75 -16.88 -18.76
N LEU A 44 -11.68 -17.20 -18.04
CA LEU A 44 -11.04 -16.29 -17.09
C LEU A 44 -10.56 -15.00 -17.77
N LYS A 45 -9.93 -15.12 -18.94
CA LYS A 45 -9.48 -13.96 -19.71
C LYS A 45 -10.64 -13.06 -20.14
N GLU A 46 -11.74 -13.67 -20.59
CA GLU A 46 -12.93 -12.95 -21.02
C GLU A 46 -13.61 -12.23 -19.84
N GLU A 47 -13.67 -12.89 -18.67
CA GLU A 47 -14.16 -12.31 -17.42
C GLU A 47 -13.32 -11.12 -16.97
N MET A 48 -12.00 -11.24 -16.91
CA MET A 48 -11.08 -10.15 -16.55
C MET A 48 -11.16 -8.99 -17.55
N THR A 49 -11.26 -9.29 -18.85
CA THR A 49 -11.42 -8.26 -19.87
C THR A 49 -12.76 -7.53 -19.75
N GLY A 50 -13.83 -8.22 -19.46
CA GLY A 50 -15.16 -7.64 -19.20
C GLY A 50 -15.14 -6.69 -17.99
N LEU A 51 -14.57 -7.15 -16.88
CA LEU A 51 -14.41 -6.37 -15.65
C LEU A 51 -13.59 -5.10 -15.89
N ALA A 52 -12.43 -5.20 -16.53
CA ALA A 52 -11.56 -4.06 -16.82
C ALA A 52 -12.20 -3.06 -17.82
N ARG A 53 -12.93 -3.55 -18.82
CA ARG A 53 -13.68 -2.70 -19.76
C ARG A 53 -14.79 -1.91 -19.05
N HIS A 54 -15.54 -2.52 -18.14
CA HIS A 54 -16.55 -1.84 -17.37
C HIS A 54 -15.93 -0.78 -16.44
N ALA A 55 -14.79 -1.09 -15.82
CA ALA A 55 -14.01 -0.14 -15.03
C ALA A 55 -13.60 1.09 -15.88
N ARG A 56 -13.10 0.87 -17.12
CA ARG A 56 -12.71 1.96 -18.02
C ARG A 56 -13.89 2.85 -18.41
N LEU A 57 -15.07 2.30 -18.58
CA LEU A 57 -16.27 3.09 -18.86
C LEU A 57 -16.68 3.91 -17.62
N ALA A 58 -16.69 3.29 -16.44
CA ALA A 58 -17.00 3.96 -15.18
C ALA A 58 -16.00 5.09 -14.85
N SER A 59 -14.70 4.93 -15.20
CA SER A 59 -13.68 5.95 -14.91
C SER A 59 -13.94 7.28 -15.61
N ARG A 60 -14.56 7.25 -16.80
CA ARG A 60 -14.92 8.46 -17.53
C ARG A 60 -16.08 9.21 -16.84
N GLN A 61 -17.03 8.48 -16.27
CA GLN A 61 -18.15 9.06 -15.52
C GLN A 61 -17.66 9.66 -14.21
N LEU A 62 -16.86 8.87 -13.47
CA LEU A 62 -16.31 9.28 -12.17
C LEU A 62 -15.40 10.51 -12.26
N ALA A 63 -14.61 10.65 -13.33
CA ALA A 63 -13.75 11.82 -13.55
C ALA A 63 -14.52 13.13 -13.69
N GLY A 64 -15.81 13.10 -14.01
CA GLY A 64 -16.70 14.25 -14.09
C GLY A 64 -17.50 14.54 -12.81
N MET A 65 -17.40 13.69 -11.80
CA MET A 65 -18.18 13.80 -10.56
C MET A 65 -17.65 14.94 -9.68
N SER A 66 -18.58 15.75 -9.14
CA SER A 66 -18.19 16.88 -8.29
C SER A 66 -17.65 16.41 -6.92
N ALA A 67 -16.83 17.24 -6.28
CA ALA A 67 -16.34 16.98 -4.92
C ALA A 67 -17.50 16.78 -3.92
N ALA A 68 -18.59 17.57 -4.06
CA ALA A 68 -19.76 17.46 -3.20
C ALA A 68 -20.49 16.11 -3.37
N ASP A 69 -20.62 15.61 -4.60
CA ASP A 69 -21.24 14.33 -4.86
C ASP A 69 -20.38 13.16 -4.36
N LYS A 70 -19.04 13.23 -4.56
CA LYS A 70 -18.10 12.26 -4.00
C LYS A 70 -18.19 12.22 -2.47
N ASN A 71 -18.22 13.38 -1.81
CA ASN A 71 -18.31 13.45 -0.35
C ASN A 71 -19.63 12.87 0.15
N ARG A 72 -20.76 13.21 -0.51
CA ARG A 72 -22.07 12.66 -0.16
C ARG A 72 -22.10 11.14 -0.28
N ALA A 73 -21.52 10.57 -1.34
CA ALA A 73 -21.41 9.14 -1.52
C ALA A 73 -20.53 8.49 -0.43
N LEU A 74 -19.36 9.05 -0.12
CA LEU A 74 -18.45 8.53 0.92
C LEU A 74 -19.10 8.52 2.32
N LEU A 75 -19.83 9.58 2.68
CA LEU A 75 -20.54 9.66 3.96
C LEU A 75 -21.65 8.60 4.04
N ALA A 76 -22.44 8.43 2.96
CA ALA A 76 -23.46 7.40 2.90
C ALA A 76 -22.85 5.97 2.97
N ILE A 77 -21.70 5.76 2.33
CA ILE A 77 -20.94 4.50 2.40
C ILE A 77 -20.50 4.24 3.84
N ALA A 78 -19.95 5.24 4.53
CA ALA A 78 -19.50 5.10 5.91
C ALA A 78 -20.65 4.69 6.84
N ASP A 79 -21.81 5.36 6.73
CA ASP A 79 -23.00 5.04 7.50
C ASP A 79 -23.50 3.63 7.19
N ALA A 80 -23.52 3.24 5.91
CA ALA A 80 -23.95 1.90 5.50
C ALA A 80 -23.00 0.79 5.99
N ILE A 81 -21.71 1.01 6.09
CA ILE A 81 -20.75 0.04 6.66
C ILE A 81 -21.07 -0.21 8.14
N GLU A 82 -21.35 0.83 8.92
CA GLU A 82 -21.75 0.69 10.33
C GLU A 82 -23.12 0.02 10.46
N ASP A 83 -24.11 0.43 9.68
CA ASP A 83 -25.46 -0.13 9.72
C ASP A 83 -25.49 -1.63 9.32
N ASN A 84 -24.57 -2.06 8.46
CA ASN A 84 -24.44 -3.45 8.03
C ASN A 84 -23.35 -4.24 8.77
N ALA A 85 -22.85 -3.75 9.92
CA ALA A 85 -21.78 -4.39 10.67
C ALA A 85 -22.04 -5.89 10.94
N SER A 86 -23.24 -6.24 11.37
CA SER A 86 -23.61 -7.65 11.63
C SER A 86 -23.56 -8.53 10.37
N ALA A 87 -23.95 -8.01 9.21
CA ALA A 87 -23.87 -8.74 7.95
C ALA A 87 -22.42 -8.93 7.49
N ILE A 88 -21.59 -7.88 7.64
CA ILE A 88 -20.15 -7.92 7.35
C ILE A 88 -19.45 -8.94 8.25
N GLN A 89 -19.76 -8.95 9.55
CA GLN A 89 -19.22 -9.93 10.50
C GLN A 89 -19.65 -11.35 10.20
N ALA A 90 -20.88 -11.55 9.75
CA ALA A 90 -21.37 -12.90 9.36
C ALA A 90 -20.61 -13.46 8.16
N GLU A 91 -20.28 -12.63 7.17
CA GLU A 91 -19.44 -13.03 6.03
C GLU A 91 -17.96 -13.19 6.45
N ASN A 92 -17.46 -12.32 7.32
CA ASN A 92 -16.10 -12.43 7.86
C ASN A 92 -15.90 -13.71 8.69
N ALA A 93 -16.92 -14.15 9.42
CA ALA A 93 -16.86 -15.42 10.17
C ALA A 93 -16.58 -16.63 9.23
N LYS A 94 -17.10 -16.62 7.99
CA LYS A 94 -16.80 -17.68 7.00
C LYS A 94 -15.32 -17.65 6.59
N ASP A 95 -14.78 -16.44 6.37
CA ASP A 95 -13.37 -16.27 6.04
C ASP A 95 -12.47 -16.68 7.22
N MET A 96 -12.87 -16.38 8.47
CA MET A 96 -12.14 -16.79 9.68
C MET A 96 -12.05 -18.32 9.79
N VAL A 97 -13.17 -19.03 9.62
CA VAL A 97 -13.19 -20.51 9.62
C VAL A 97 -12.31 -21.07 8.50
N ALA A 98 -12.47 -20.56 7.28
CA ALA A 98 -11.63 -21.00 6.16
C ALA A 98 -10.14 -20.68 6.39
N GLY A 99 -9.80 -19.56 7.03
CA GLY A 99 -8.45 -19.17 7.39
C GLY A 99 -7.81 -20.12 8.40
N GLU A 100 -8.56 -20.54 9.42
CA GLU A 100 -8.13 -21.56 10.38
C GLU A 100 -7.88 -22.91 9.71
N GLU A 101 -8.79 -23.36 8.83
CA GLU A 101 -8.64 -24.59 8.04
C GLU A 101 -7.43 -24.55 7.10
N MET A 102 -7.09 -23.37 6.56
CA MET A 102 -5.90 -23.15 5.74
C MET A 102 -4.60 -23.11 6.56
N GLY A 103 -4.68 -23.08 7.90
CA GLY A 103 -3.54 -23.03 8.80
C GLY A 103 -2.86 -21.64 8.86
N LEU A 104 -3.62 -20.57 8.71
CA LEU A 104 -3.09 -19.21 8.86
C LEU A 104 -2.50 -18.99 10.26
N SER A 105 -1.41 -18.22 10.34
CA SER A 105 -0.83 -17.85 11.63
C SER A 105 -1.78 -16.97 12.44
N LYS A 106 -1.61 -16.94 13.77
CA LYS A 106 -2.41 -16.07 14.66
C LYS A 106 -2.38 -14.61 14.23
N ALA A 107 -1.23 -14.13 13.76
CA ALA A 107 -1.09 -12.76 13.27
C ALA A 107 -1.88 -12.49 11.97
N LEU A 108 -2.00 -13.49 11.08
CA LEU A 108 -2.80 -13.37 9.86
C LEU A 108 -4.30 -13.48 10.18
N LEU A 109 -4.70 -14.34 11.10
CA LEU A 109 -6.08 -14.43 11.58
C LEU A 109 -6.51 -13.13 12.30
N ASP A 110 -5.64 -12.56 13.12
CA ASP A 110 -5.90 -11.25 13.73
C ASP A 110 -6.11 -10.16 12.67
N ARG A 111 -5.30 -10.12 11.62
CA ARG A 111 -5.46 -9.16 10.51
C ARG A 111 -6.75 -9.38 9.71
N LEU A 112 -7.23 -10.61 9.62
CA LEU A 112 -8.45 -11.00 8.88
C LEU A 112 -9.72 -10.66 9.64
N LEU A 113 -9.70 -10.66 10.96
CA LEU A 113 -10.85 -10.44 11.82
C LEU A 113 -11.44 -9.04 11.61
N LEU A 114 -12.76 -8.95 11.49
CA LEU A 114 -13.55 -7.70 11.50
C LEU A 114 -14.46 -7.67 12.72
N ASP A 115 -13.97 -7.11 13.81
CA ASP A 115 -14.78 -6.79 14.99
C ASP A 115 -15.46 -5.41 14.84
N ASP A 116 -16.28 -5.03 15.83
CA ASP A 116 -16.99 -3.75 15.82
C ASP A 116 -16.04 -2.55 15.72
N ALA A 117 -14.90 -2.61 16.41
CA ALA A 117 -13.92 -1.53 16.40
C ALA A 117 -13.27 -1.33 15.02
N ARG A 118 -12.97 -2.44 14.32
CA ARG A 118 -12.39 -2.40 12.97
C ARG A 118 -13.39 -1.94 11.91
N ILE A 119 -14.66 -2.33 12.06
CA ILE A 119 -15.74 -1.85 11.17
C ILE A 119 -15.98 -0.35 11.40
N ALA A 120 -16.09 0.10 12.65
CA ALA A 120 -16.17 1.52 12.98
C ALA A 120 -14.94 2.30 12.48
N GLY A 121 -13.74 1.69 12.54
CA GLY A 121 -12.51 2.27 12.00
C GLY A 121 -12.58 2.48 10.49
N MET A 122 -13.12 1.53 9.70
CA MET A 122 -13.34 1.69 8.26
C MET A 122 -14.29 2.87 7.97
N ALA A 123 -15.41 2.97 8.69
CA ALA A 123 -16.37 4.06 8.51
C ALA A 123 -15.75 5.42 8.88
N THR A 124 -14.98 5.49 9.97
CA THR A 124 -14.26 6.69 10.37
C THR A 124 -13.27 7.11 9.29
N GLY A 125 -12.46 6.19 8.75
CA GLY A 125 -11.50 6.47 7.68
C GLY A 125 -12.18 7.02 6.42
N LEU A 126 -13.35 6.50 6.04
CA LEU A 126 -14.13 7.02 4.90
C LEU A 126 -14.66 8.44 5.15
N ARG A 127 -15.08 8.76 6.38
CA ARG A 127 -15.49 10.12 6.76
C ARG A 127 -14.31 11.09 6.71
N GLU A 128 -13.16 10.68 7.23
CA GLU A 128 -11.91 11.46 7.13
C GLU A 128 -11.52 11.73 5.68
N VAL A 129 -11.59 10.72 4.81
CA VAL A 129 -11.35 10.88 3.36
C VAL A 129 -12.38 11.84 2.72
N ALA A 130 -13.64 11.82 3.14
CA ALA A 130 -14.65 12.75 2.63
C ALA A 130 -14.34 14.22 3.00
N GLU A 131 -13.73 14.47 4.16
CA GLU A 131 -13.34 15.80 4.62
C GLU A 131 -12.10 16.36 3.90
N LEU A 132 -11.23 15.48 3.34
CA LEU A 132 -10.04 15.91 2.64
C LEU A 132 -10.39 16.75 1.39
N PRO A 133 -9.57 17.73 1.02
CA PRO A 133 -9.71 18.46 -0.24
C PRO A 133 -9.71 17.51 -1.44
N ASP A 134 -10.61 17.73 -2.40
CA ASP A 134 -10.60 16.99 -3.66
C ASP A 134 -9.37 17.40 -4.49
N PRO A 135 -8.48 16.47 -4.85
CA PRO A 135 -7.30 16.81 -5.63
C PRO A 135 -7.61 17.08 -7.11
N VAL A 136 -8.75 16.58 -7.62
CA VAL A 136 -9.10 16.66 -9.05
C VAL A 136 -9.44 18.09 -9.45
N GLY A 137 -8.80 18.56 -10.52
CA GLY A 137 -8.99 19.93 -11.01
C GLY A 137 -8.13 20.98 -10.31
N ARG A 138 -7.34 20.63 -9.29
CA ARG A 138 -6.40 21.55 -8.64
C ARG A 138 -5.38 22.05 -9.66
N VAL A 139 -5.18 23.36 -9.71
CA VAL A 139 -4.14 23.97 -10.56
C VAL A 139 -2.77 23.75 -9.92
N LEU A 140 -1.88 23.11 -10.64
CA LEU A 140 -0.52 22.77 -10.21
C LEU A 140 0.52 23.78 -10.71
N ASP A 141 0.27 24.40 -11.89
CA ASP A 141 1.18 25.36 -12.53
C ASP A 141 0.40 26.18 -13.57
N GLU A 142 0.72 27.45 -13.72
CA GLU A 142 0.17 28.34 -14.73
C GLU A 142 1.28 29.08 -15.46
N ARG A 143 1.13 29.23 -16.79
CA ARG A 143 2.12 29.88 -17.65
C ARG A 143 1.46 30.70 -18.72
N ASP A 144 1.71 32.01 -18.71
CA ASP A 144 1.43 32.89 -19.83
C ASP A 144 2.57 32.90 -20.83
N ARG A 145 2.29 32.64 -22.10
CA ARG A 145 3.31 32.64 -23.14
C ARG A 145 3.31 33.96 -23.92
N PRO A 146 4.49 34.41 -24.41
CA PRO A 146 4.58 35.69 -25.15
C PRO A 146 3.69 35.76 -26.39
N ASN A 147 3.31 34.62 -26.97
CA ASN A 147 2.43 34.53 -28.13
C ASN A 147 0.94 34.55 -27.78
N GLY A 148 0.57 34.77 -26.50
CA GLY A 148 -0.82 34.83 -26.04
C GLY A 148 -1.43 33.50 -25.62
N LEU A 149 -0.69 32.36 -25.71
CA LEU A 149 -1.15 31.08 -25.21
C LEU A 149 -1.07 31.06 -23.68
N LYS A 150 -2.19 30.79 -23.01
CA LYS A 150 -2.29 30.54 -21.58
C LYS A 150 -2.32 29.03 -21.33
N LEU A 151 -1.44 28.54 -20.46
CA LEU A 151 -1.36 27.13 -20.12
C LEU A 151 -1.61 26.96 -18.63
N SER A 152 -2.48 26.03 -18.27
CA SER A 152 -2.68 25.58 -16.89
C SER A 152 -2.41 24.09 -16.79
N LYS A 153 -1.57 23.67 -15.85
CA LYS A 153 -1.35 22.27 -15.48
C LYS A 153 -2.33 21.93 -14.37
N VAL A 154 -3.26 21.02 -14.62
CA VAL A 154 -4.29 20.67 -13.63
C VAL A 154 -4.24 19.20 -13.28
N ALA A 155 -4.46 18.88 -11.99
CA ALA A 155 -4.54 17.51 -11.51
C ALA A 155 -5.75 16.80 -12.12
N SER A 156 -5.56 15.55 -12.50
CA SER A 156 -6.58 14.67 -13.08
C SER A 156 -6.46 13.26 -12.53
N PRO A 157 -7.56 12.48 -12.45
CA PRO A 157 -7.49 11.09 -12.06
C PRO A 157 -6.50 10.30 -12.94
N ILE A 158 -5.86 9.28 -12.37
CA ILE A 158 -5.06 8.30 -13.13
C ILE A 158 -5.99 7.49 -14.06
N GLY A 159 -7.12 7.02 -13.52
CA GLY A 159 -8.15 6.29 -14.26
C GLY A 159 -8.59 5.01 -13.58
N VAL A 160 -8.09 3.84 -14.02
CA VAL A 160 -8.40 2.53 -13.44
C VAL A 160 -7.20 2.01 -12.69
N ILE A 161 -7.37 1.80 -11.38
CA ILE A 161 -6.32 1.33 -10.48
C ILE A 161 -6.67 -0.08 -9.98
N VAL A 162 -5.77 -1.03 -10.18
CA VAL A 162 -5.87 -2.38 -9.61
C VAL A 162 -5.13 -2.40 -8.28
N ILE A 163 -5.79 -2.85 -7.21
CA ILE A 163 -5.18 -3.02 -5.89
C ILE A 163 -5.17 -4.49 -5.53
N ILE A 164 -3.97 -5.04 -5.30
CA ILE A 164 -3.78 -6.45 -4.92
C ILE A 164 -3.29 -6.51 -3.49
N TYR A 165 -4.03 -7.18 -2.60
CA TYR A 165 -3.73 -7.18 -1.16
C TYR A 165 -3.98 -8.53 -0.50
N GLU A 166 -3.37 -8.73 0.68
CA GLU A 166 -3.42 -9.98 1.46
C GLU A 166 -4.10 -9.73 2.80
N SER A 167 -4.89 -10.69 3.27
CA SER A 167 -5.41 -10.85 4.66
C SER A 167 -5.79 -9.57 5.41
N ARG A 168 -6.35 -8.57 4.71
CA ARG A 168 -6.73 -7.27 5.28
C ARG A 168 -8.04 -6.78 4.66
N PRO A 169 -9.21 -7.27 5.11
CA PRO A 169 -10.49 -6.89 4.50
C PRO A 169 -10.79 -5.39 4.56
N ASN A 170 -10.29 -4.69 5.58
CA ASN A 170 -10.43 -3.23 5.70
C ASN A 170 -9.84 -2.46 4.51
N VAL A 171 -8.79 -3.00 3.86
CA VAL A 171 -8.19 -2.38 2.66
C VAL A 171 -9.22 -2.23 1.54
N THR A 172 -10.26 -3.07 1.50
CA THR A 172 -11.36 -2.94 0.54
C THR A 172 -12.03 -1.57 0.65
N ALA A 173 -12.35 -1.13 1.87
CA ALA A 173 -12.97 0.17 2.10
C ALA A 173 -11.96 1.33 1.97
N ASP A 174 -10.79 1.18 2.58
CA ASP A 174 -9.77 2.23 2.63
C ASP A 174 -9.27 2.57 1.21
N ALA A 175 -8.88 1.54 0.44
CA ALA A 175 -8.37 1.72 -0.91
C ALA A 175 -9.46 2.23 -1.89
N ALA A 176 -10.68 1.67 -1.80
CA ALA A 176 -11.77 2.13 -2.64
C ALA A 176 -12.16 3.57 -2.32
N GLY A 177 -12.21 3.97 -1.05
CA GLY A 177 -12.51 5.33 -0.61
C GLY A 177 -11.51 6.36 -1.16
N LEU A 178 -10.21 6.08 -0.99
CA LEU A 178 -9.14 6.95 -1.50
C LEU A 178 -9.15 7.05 -3.03
N CYS A 179 -9.26 5.92 -3.74
CA CYS A 179 -9.34 5.93 -5.19
C CYS A 179 -10.59 6.67 -5.68
N PHE A 180 -11.74 6.43 -5.08
CA PHE A 180 -12.99 7.09 -5.43
C PHE A 180 -12.91 8.60 -5.21
N LYS A 181 -12.41 9.07 -4.06
CA LYS A 181 -12.24 10.50 -3.77
C LYS A 181 -11.32 11.18 -4.78
N SER A 182 -10.22 10.52 -5.18
CA SER A 182 -9.30 11.02 -6.21
C SER A 182 -9.79 10.81 -7.65
N GLY A 183 -11.05 10.37 -7.83
CA GLY A 183 -11.69 10.22 -9.14
C GLY A 183 -11.28 8.96 -9.91
N ASN A 184 -10.69 7.98 -9.25
CA ASN A 184 -10.24 6.72 -9.85
C ASN A 184 -11.22 5.59 -9.59
N VAL A 185 -11.41 4.74 -10.60
CA VAL A 185 -12.07 3.46 -10.45
C VAL A 185 -11.10 2.44 -9.86
N THR A 186 -11.60 1.59 -8.99
CA THR A 186 -10.79 0.58 -8.30
C THR A 186 -11.23 -0.82 -8.64
N ILE A 187 -10.29 -1.67 -9.06
CA ILE A 187 -10.45 -3.12 -9.15
C ILE A 187 -9.65 -3.74 -8.01
N LEU A 188 -10.36 -4.37 -7.08
CA LEU A 188 -9.83 -4.93 -5.84
C LEU A 188 -9.63 -6.43 -5.97
N ARG A 189 -8.40 -6.91 -5.70
CA ARG A 189 -8.08 -8.33 -5.67
C ARG A 189 -7.46 -8.67 -4.32
N GLY A 190 -8.30 -9.04 -3.36
CA GLY A 190 -7.88 -9.52 -2.05
C GLY A 190 -7.38 -10.97 -2.05
N GLY A 191 -6.77 -11.40 -0.97
CA GLY A 191 -6.40 -12.78 -0.74
C GLY A 191 -7.61 -13.73 -0.75
N LYS A 192 -7.39 -15.00 -1.07
CA LYS A 192 -8.45 -16.03 -1.10
C LYS A 192 -9.13 -16.23 0.25
N GLU A 193 -8.39 -15.94 1.32
CA GLU A 193 -8.81 -16.04 2.71
C GLU A 193 -9.80 -14.97 3.15
N ALA A 194 -10.01 -13.90 2.35
CA ALA A 194 -10.87 -12.76 2.69
C ALA A 194 -11.96 -12.50 1.64
N ILE A 195 -12.27 -13.48 0.80
CA ILE A 195 -13.14 -13.27 -0.36
C ILE A 195 -14.57 -12.84 0.03
N HIS A 196 -15.15 -13.46 1.06
CA HIS A 196 -16.51 -13.15 1.52
C HIS A 196 -16.57 -11.74 2.12
N SER A 197 -15.62 -11.39 2.98
CA SER A 197 -15.52 -10.06 3.58
C SER A 197 -15.34 -8.97 2.51
N ASN A 198 -14.44 -9.17 1.56
CA ASN A 198 -14.18 -8.19 0.50
C ASN A 198 -15.42 -7.96 -0.37
N GLN A 199 -16.14 -9.02 -0.72
CA GLN A 199 -17.35 -8.93 -1.53
C GLN A 199 -18.49 -8.20 -0.82
N ILE A 200 -18.77 -8.52 0.45
CA ILE A 200 -19.83 -7.85 1.20
C ILE A 200 -19.52 -6.37 1.43
N ILE A 201 -18.27 -6.03 1.77
CA ILE A 201 -17.85 -4.62 1.95
C ILE A 201 -18.06 -3.84 0.65
N ALA A 202 -17.51 -4.32 -0.47
CA ALA A 202 -17.64 -3.62 -1.75
C ALA A 202 -19.10 -3.49 -2.18
N ARG A 203 -19.93 -4.52 -1.98
CA ARG A 203 -21.35 -4.45 -2.28
C ARG A 203 -22.07 -3.41 -1.42
N THR A 204 -21.83 -3.40 -0.11
CA THR A 204 -22.39 -2.39 0.80
C THR A 204 -22.03 -0.98 0.35
N MET A 205 -20.76 -0.77 -0.07
CA MET A 205 -20.30 0.53 -0.58
C MET A 205 -21.07 0.96 -1.83
N ILE A 206 -21.22 0.06 -2.80
CA ILE A 206 -21.90 0.38 -4.07
C ILE A 206 -23.39 0.63 -3.82
N ASP A 207 -24.06 -0.23 -3.07
CA ASP A 207 -25.49 -0.12 -2.78
C ASP A 207 -25.80 1.22 -2.07
N ALA A 208 -24.95 1.64 -1.12
CA ALA A 208 -25.09 2.91 -0.43
C ALA A 208 -24.87 4.13 -1.35
N ALA A 209 -23.85 4.08 -2.19
CA ALA A 209 -23.55 5.15 -3.14
C ALA A 209 -24.70 5.35 -4.15
N VAL A 210 -25.25 4.26 -4.69
CA VAL A 210 -26.40 4.27 -5.61
C VAL A 210 -27.68 4.80 -4.92
N ALA A 211 -27.86 4.49 -3.63
CA ALA A 211 -29.01 4.98 -2.88
C ALA A 211 -29.07 6.50 -2.77
N VAL A 212 -27.90 7.18 -2.73
CA VAL A 212 -27.81 8.64 -2.63
C VAL A 212 -27.57 9.32 -3.98
N ASP A 213 -27.11 8.57 -4.98
CA ASP A 213 -26.90 9.04 -6.35
C ASP A 213 -27.25 7.93 -7.34
N PRO A 214 -28.47 7.91 -7.92
CA PRO A 214 -28.88 6.91 -8.90
C PRO A 214 -28.03 6.87 -10.19
N GLU A 215 -27.29 7.94 -10.50
CA GLU A 215 -26.36 8.01 -11.63
C GLU A 215 -24.94 7.55 -11.26
N PHE A 216 -24.74 7.08 -10.02
CA PHE A 216 -23.45 6.56 -9.57
C PHE A 216 -22.93 5.44 -10.48
N PRO A 217 -21.68 5.51 -10.95
CA PRO A 217 -21.14 4.49 -11.84
C PRO A 217 -20.94 3.17 -11.09
N LEU A 218 -21.83 2.20 -11.31
CA LEU A 218 -21.89 0.89 -10.62
C LEU A 218 -20.56 0.13 -10.61
N ASN A 219 -19.71 0.38 -11.61
CA ASN A 219 -18.41 -0.26 -11.74
C ASN A 219 -17.25 0.61 -11.23
N ALA A 220 -17.53 1.64 -10.40
CA ALA A 220 -16.48 2.46 -9.78
C ALA A 220 -15.65 1.67 -8.74
N ILE A 221 -16.27 0.69 -8.11
CA ILE A 221 -15.63 -0.20 -7.13
C ILE A 221 -15.96 -1.62 -7.55
N GLN A 222 -14.95 -2.43 -7.83
CA GLN A 222 -15.14 -3.83 -8.25
C GLN A 222 -14.21 -4.74 -7.45
N VAL A 223 -14.71 -5.92 -7.08
CA VAL A 223 -13.90 -6.99 -6.51
C VAL A 223 -13.79 -8.11 -7.54
N VAL A 224 -12.57 -8.57 -7.80
CA VAL A 224 -12.32 -9.74 -8.66
C VAL A 224 -13.06 -10.94 -8.09
N PRO A 225 -14.00 -11.56 -8.83
CA PRO A 225 -14.93 -12.56 -8.27
C PRO A 225 -14.30 -13.93 -8.07
N THR A 226 -13.03 -14.12 -8.44
CA THR A 226 -12.34 -15.40 -8.36
C THR A 226 -11.13 -15.36 -7.45
N THR A 227 -10.86 -16.49 -6.79
CA THR A 227 -9.65 -16.71 -6.00
C THR A 227 -8.48 -17.23 -6.83
N ASP A 228 -8.68 -17.53 -8.12
CA ASP A 228 -7.63 -18.01 -9.00
C ASP A 228 -6.55 -16.95 -9.17
N ARG A 229 -5.31 -17.36 -8.92
CA ARG A 229 -4.14 -16.47 -9.06
C ARG A 229 -3.85 -16.10 -10.52
N ALA A 230 -4.31 -16.92 -11.48
CA ALA A 230 -4.16 -16.63 -12.90
C ALA A 230 -4.93 -15.37 -13.35
N ALA A 231 -5.93 -14.92 -12.57
CA ALA A 231 -6.63 -13.66 -12.81
C ALA A 231 -5.70 -12.43 -12.73
N ILE A 232 -4.62 -12.49 -11.93
CA ILE A 232 -3.69 -11.37 -11.75
C ILE A 232 -2.93 -11.04 -13.04
N PRO A 233 -2.15 -11.95 -13.65
CA PRO A 233 -1.46 -11.66 -14.90
C PRO A 233 -2.42 -11.35 -16.06
N GLU A 234 -3.59 -11.99 -16.12
CA GLU A 234 -4.60 -11.66 -17.13
C GLU A 234 -5.04 -10.20 -17.01
N LEU A 235 -5.44 -9.78 -15.79
CA LEU A 235 -5.88 -8.41 -15.52
C LEU A 235 -4.78 -7.38 -15.77
N LEU A 236 -3.55 -7.65 -15.30
CA LEU A 236 -2.40 -6.75 -15.44
C LEU A 236 -1.78 -6.74 -16.85
N SER A 237 -2.25 -7.58 -17.75
CA SER A 237 -1.90 -7.52 -19.18
C SER A 237 -2.75 -6.52 -19.98
N LEU A 238 -3.87 -6.04 -19.41
CA LEU A 238 -4.90 -5.25 -20.09
C LEU A 238 -4.59 -3.73 -20.08
N THR A 239 -3.49 -3.34 -20.70
CA THR A 239 -2.99 -1.96 -20.75
C THR A 239 -3.94 -0.95 -21.42
N GLU A 240 -4.94 -1.41 -22.18
CA GLU A 240 -5.99 -0.55 -22.74
C GLU A 240 -7.02 -0.12 -21.69
N TYR A 241 -7.17 -0.89 -20.60
CA TYR A 241 -8.24 -0.71 -19.61
C TYR A 241 -7.74 -0.40 -18.22
N VAL A 242 -6.52 -0.80 -17.88
CA VAL A 242 -5.90 -0.61 -16.55
C VAL A 242 -4.73 0.36 -16.68
N ASP A 243 -4.67 1.36 -15.80
CA ASP A 243 -3.64 2.40 -15.82
C ASP A 243 -2.53 2.16 -14.81
N LEU A 244 -2.85 1.54 -13.67
CA LEU A 244 -1.93 1.39 -12.55
C LEU A 244 -2.28 0.16 -11.72
N CYS A 245 -1.25 -0.49 -11.15
CA CYS A 245 -1.39 -1.51 -10.11
C CYS A 245 -0.64 -1.09 -8.84
N ILE A 246 -1.26 -1.31 -7.69
CA ILE A 246 -0.66 -1.08 -6.36
C ILE A 246 -0.77 -2.39 -5.55
N PRO A 247 0.31 -3.16 -5.43
CA PRO A 247 0.34 -4.33 -4.56
C PRO A 247 0.53 -3.94 -3.09
N ARG A 248 -0.22 -4.62 -2.19
CA ARG A 248 -0.21 -4.44 -0.73
C ARG A 248 -0.04 -5.77 -0.02
N GLY A 249 1.17 -6.16 0.25
CA GLY A 249 1.48 -7.45 0.89
C GLY A 249 2.96 -7.62 1.13
N GLY A 250 3.39 -8.85 1.37
CA GLY A 250 4.80 -9.16 1.54
C GLY A 250 5.59 -9.07 0.24
N GLU A 251 6.92 -9.00 0.35
CA GLU A 251 7.85 -8.86 -0.78
C GLU A 251 7.59 -9.85 -1.91
N ASN A 252 7.29 -11.11 -1.58
CA ASN A 252 7.01 -12.15 -2.58
C ASN A 252 5.79 -11.82 -3.46
N LEU A 253 4.72 -11.28 -2.88
CA LEU A 253 3.56 -10.83 -3.66
C LEU A 253 3.94 -9.66 -4.56
N ILE A 254 4.66 -8.68 -4.02
CA ILE A 254 5.03 -7.47 -4.76
C ILE A 254 5.93 -7.82 -5.94
N ARG A 255 6.91 -8.70 -5.74
CA ARG A 255 7.78 -9.19 -6.83
C ARG A 255 6.99 -9.94 -7.90
N ALA A 256 6.13 -10.89 -7.51
CA ALA A 256 5.32 -11.65 -8.45
C ALA A 256 4.39 -10.75 -9.29
N VAL A 257 3.81 -9.71 -8.68
CA VAL A 257 2.99 -8.71 -9.38
C VAL A 257 3.85 -7.88 -10.34
N ALA A 258 5.00 -7.40 -9.89
CA ALA A 258 5.89 -6.58 -10.71
C ALA A 258 6.44 -7.36 -11.93
N GLU A 259 6.74 -8.65 -11.76
CA GLU A 259 7.26 -9.53 -12.83
C GLU A 259 6.21 -9.85 -13.89
N CYS A 260 4.94 -10.04 -13.50
CA CYS A 260 3.90 -10.40 -14.46
C CYS A 260 3.15 -9.20 -15.07
N SER A 261 3.30 -8.00 -14.51
CA SER A 261 2.55 -6.82 -14.92
C SER A 261 3.09 -6.19 -16.19
N ARG A 262 2.16 -5.79 -17.08
CA ARG A 262 2.42 -4.90 -18.22
C ARG A 262 1.95 -3.47 -17.98
N VAL A 263 1.18 -3.24 -16.92
CA VAL A 263 0.81 -1.90 -16.47
C VAL A 263 1.83 -1.39 -15.45
N PRO A 264 2.00 -0.07 -15.28
CA PRO A 264 2.83 0.49 -14.22
C PRO A 264 2.46 -0.09 -12.85
N VAL A 265 3.46 -0.35 -12.01
CA VAL A 265 3.29 -0.86 -10.65
C VAL A 265 3.99 0.09 -9.70
N ILE A 266 3.25 0.67 -8.76
CA ILE A 266 3.83 1.44 -7.65
C ILE A 266 4.07 0.49 -6.48
N LYS A 267 5.29 0.49 -5.96
CA LYS A 267 5.74 -0.51 -4.99
C LYS A 267 6.85 -0.03 -4.07
N HIS A 268 7.00 -0.73 -2.97
CA HIS A 268 8.26 -0.88 -2.23
C HIS A 268 8.42 -2.37 -1.89
N TYR A 269 9.64 -2.86 -1.90
CA TYR A 269 9.90 -4.28 -1.63
C TYR A 269 10.15 -4.53 -0.15
N LYS A 270 11.05 -3.77 0.47
CA LYS A 270 11.46 -3.83 1.86
C LYS A 270 11.48 -2.42 2.47
N GLY A 271 11.37 -2.36 3.79
CA GLY A 271 11.55 -1.15 4.59
C GLY A 271 12.83 -1.22 5.42
N ILE A 272 14.01 -1.24 4.78
CA ILE A 272 15.29 -1.16 5.49
C ILE A 272 15.57 0.30 5.78
N CYS A 273 15.19 0.74 6.98
CA CYS A 273 15.34 2.12 7.41
C CYS A 273 16.52 2.27 8.37
N HIS A 274 17.23 3.40 8.27
CA HIS A 274 18.39 3.69 9.12
C HIS A 274 18.15 4.93 10.00
N VAL A 275 18.77 4.92 11.17
CA VAL A 275 19.00 6.10 11.98
C VAL A 275 20.50 6.29 12.08
N TYR A 276 21.01 7.46 11.65
CA TYR A 276 22.41 7.84 11.82
C TYR A 276 22.55 8.86 12.94
N ILE A 277 23.38 8.54 13.93
CA ILE A 277 23.76 9.42 15.02
C ILE A 277 25.13 10.04 14.69
N ASP A 278 25.14 11.35 14.46
CA ASP A 278 26.35 12.11 14.13
C ASP A 278 27.20 12.43 15.35
N SER A 279 28.45 12.88 15.13
CA SER A 279 29.37 13.33 16.18
C SER A 279 28.85 14.50 17.00
N ASP A 280 28.05 15.39 16.39
CA ASP A 280 27.46 16.58 17.01
C ASP A 280 26.02 16.34 17.51
N ALA A 281 25.62 15.09 17.69
CA ALA A 281 24.29 14.76 18.20
C ALA A 281 24.15 15.11 19.70
N ASP A 282 22.97 15.63 20.08
CA ASP A 282 22.58 15.63 21.48
C ASP A 282 22.27 14.19 21.90
N ALA A 283 22.94 13.70 22.95
CA ALA A 283 22.86 12.30 23.35
C ALA A 283 21.45 11.89 23.77
N ALA A 284 20.73 12.73 24.50
CA ALA A 284 19.38 12.42 24.95
C ALA A 284 18.39 12.35 23.78
N MET A 285 18.49 13.29 22.84
CA MET A 285 17.70 13.28 21.60
C MET A 285 18.03 12.04 20.75
N ALA A 286 19.29 11.69 20.60
CA ALA A 286 19.73 10.55 19.82
C ALA A 286 19.18 9.24 20.37
N GLU A 287 19.21 9.06 21.70
CA GLU A 287 18.63 7.90 22.38
C GLU A 287 17.11 7.81 22.15
N GLU A 288 16.36 8.90 22.31
CA GLU A 288 14.92 8.91 22.12
C GLU A 288 14.51 8.61 20.66
N VAL A 289 15.17 9.25 19.70
CA VAL A 289 14.90 9.04 18.28
C VAL A 289 15.22 7.60 17.86
N ALA A 290 16.39 7.08 18.21
CA ALA A 290 16.79 5.72 17.85
C ALA A 290 15.89 4.67 18.53
N PHE A 291 15.62 4.82 19.82
CA PHE A 291 14.74 3.94 20.57
C PHE A 291 13.32 3.91 19.99
N ASN A 292 12.71 5.09 19.80
CA ASN A 292 11.38 5.20 19.23
C ASN A 292 11.30 4.61 17.82
N SER A 293 12.31 4.83 16.99
CA SER A 293 12.36 4.34 15.61
C SER A 293 12.30 2.81 15.54
N LYS A 294 12.83 2.08 16.53
CA LYS A 294 12.77 0.61 16.58
C LYS A 294 11.62 0.07 17.42
N VAL A 295 11.44 0.58 18.65
CA VAL A 295 10.63 -0.10 19.65
C VAL A 295 9.14 0.26 19.58
N HIS A 296 8.80 1.46 19.09
CA HIS A 296 7.40 1.92 19.03
C HIS A 296 6.48 0.95 18.28
N ARG A 297 6.92 0.41 17.12
CA ARG A 297 6.19 -0.61 16.34
C ARG A 297 7.14 -1.34 15.41
N PRO A 298 7.79 -2.44 15.82
CA PRO A 298 8.85 -3.07 15.03
C PRO A 298 8.37 -3.73 13.74
N GLY A 299 7.12 -4.22 13.68
CA GLY A 299 6.57 -4.98 12.55
C GLY A 299 6.01 -4.13 11.40
N VAL A 300 6.57 -2.95 11.14
CA VAL A 300 6.15 -2.04 10.06
C VAL A 300 7.37 -1.53 9.27
N CYS A 301 7.16 -1.21 7.99
CA CYS A 301 8.21 -0.88 7.02
C CYS A 301 9.02 0.39 7.32
N ASN A 302 8.53 1.29 8.19
CA ASN A 302 9.23 2.50 8.62
C ASN A 302 9.91 2.36 10.00
N ALA A 303 9.94 1.15 10.59
CA ALA A 303 10.76 0.88 11.77
C ALA A 303 12.24 0.84 11.36
N ALA A 304 13.14 1.33 12.23
CA ALA A 304 14.56 1.24 11.97
C ALA A 304 15.03 -0.22 12.04
N GLU A 305 15.83 -0.63 11.05
CA GLU A 305 16.47 -1.95 11.01
C GLU A 305 17.96 -1.86 11.29
N THR A 306 18.57 -0.69 10.99
CA THR A 306 19.98 -0.43 11.24
C THR A 306 20.18 0.93 11.93
N LEU A 307 21.00 0.93 12.98
CA LEU A 307 21.54 2.11 13.64
C LEU A 307 22.99 2.31 13.21
N LEU A 308 23.28 3.46 12.63
CA LEU A 308 24.64 3.91 12.35
C LEU A 308 25.04 4.95 13.39
N ILE A 309 26.23 4.85 13.92
CA ILE A 309 26.71 5.83 14.89
C ILE A 309 28.13 6.29 14.57
N ASN A 310 28.35 7.60 14.61
CA ASN A 310 29.70 8.15 14.44
C ASN A 310 30.62 7.66 15.55
N LYS A 311 31.84 7.24 15.21
CA LYS A 311 32.83 6.73 16.16
C LYS A 311 33.14 7.70 17.30
N ALA A 312 32.98 9.01 17.07
CA ALA A 312 33.23 10.02 18.10
C ALA A 312 32.11 10.09 19.15
N ALA A 313 30.91 9.64 18.83
CA ALA A 313 29.75 9.62 19.72
C ALA A 313 29.46 8.20 20.29
N ALA A 314 30.08 7.17 19.74
CA ALA A 314 29.74 5.78 20.03
C ALA A 314 29.98 5.40 21.52
N ASP A 315 31.11 5.77 22.07
CA ASP A 315 31.47 5.44 23.47
C ASP A 315 30.55 6.15 24.50
N ASP A 316 30.02 7.32 24.15
CA ASP A 316 29.17 8.12 25.03
C ASP A 316 27.69 7.67 24.97
N ILE A 317 27.19 7.25 23.79
CA ILE A 317 25.75 7.01 23.57
C ILE A 317 25.39 5.53 23.58
N LEU A 318 26.22 4.64 22.99
CA LEU A 318 25.86 3.21 22.86
C LEU A 318 25.64 2.51 24.21
N PRO A 319 26.38 2.79 25.29
CA PRO A 319 26.14 2.09 26.56
C PRO A 319 24.74 2.30 27.14
N SER A 320 24.25 3.54 27.14
CA SER A 320 22.91 3.87 27.66
C SER A 320 21.81 3.44 26.71
N LEU A 321 21.94 3.72 25.42
CA LEU A 321 20.98 3.31 24.39
C LEU A 321 20.88 1.79 24.29
N GLY A 322 22.03 1.08 24.25
CA GLY A 322 22.08 -0.37 24.19
C GLY A 322 21.40 -1.03 25.38
N LYS A 323 21.57 -0.49 26.58
CA LYS A 323 20.88 -0.94 27.79
C LYS A 323 19.35 -0.77 27.66
N ARG A 324 18.88 0.38 27.20
CA ARG A 324 17.44 0.63 26.98
C ARG A 324 16.84 -0.32 25.95
N LEU A 325 17.57 -0.59 24.87
CA LEU A 325 17.13 -1.52 23.82
C LEU A 325 17.07 -2.97 24.32
N ASP A 326 18.08 -3.42 25.09
CA ASP A 326 18.12 -4.75 25.71
C ASP A 326 16.97 -4.92 26.72
N GLU A 327 16.73 -3.93 27.59
CA GLU A 327 15.60 -3.91 28.54
C GLU A 327 14.23 -3.94 27.84
N ALA A 328 14.14 -3.41 26.61
CA ALA A 328 12.94 -3.49 25.78
C ALA A 328 12.84 -4.82 24.99
N GLY A 329 13.80 -5.73 25.15
CA GLY A 329 13.83 -7.03 24.49
C GLY A 329 14.34 -7.01 23.05
N VAL A 330 15.07 -5.96 22.65
CA VAL A 330 15.65 -5.88 21.30
C VAL A 330 16.91 -6.75 21.23
N VAL A 331 16.94 -7.68 20.30
CA VAL A 331 18.14 -8.47 19.95
C VAL A 331 19.11 -7.59 19.16
N LEU A 332 20.29 -7.34 19.71
CA LEU A 332 21.29 -6.47 19.12
C LEU A 332 22.30 -7.29 18.29
N ARG A 333 22.60 -6.79 17.10
CA ARG A 333 23.65 -7.32 16.22
C ARG A 333 24.60 -6.18 15.88
N GLY A 334 25.88 -6.35 16.16
CA GLY A 334 26.86 -5.28 16.04
C GLY A 334 28.10 -5.67 15.25
N ASP A 335 28.70 -4.67 14.60
CA ASP A 335 30.06 -4.78 14.09
C ASP A 335 31.08 -4.91 15.25
N ALA A 336 32.36 -5.14 14.96
CA ALA A 336 33.38 -5.37 16.00
C ALA A 336 33.52 -4.21 16.99
N PRO A 337 33.52 -2.91 16.59
CA PRO A 337 33.51 -1.79 17.51
C PRO A 337 32.26 -1.77 18.42
N THR A 338 31.08 -1.95 17.86
CA THR A 338 29.81 -2.03 18.63
C THR A 338 29.87 -3.13 19.67
N GLN A 339 30.33 -4.32 19.28
CA GLN A 339 30.47 -5.47 20.20
C GLN A 339 31.42 -5.12 21.36
N ALA A 340 32.55 -4.46 21.08
CA ALA A 340 33.50 -4.07 22.12
C ALA A 340 32.89 -3.13 23.15
N ILE A 341 32.16 -2.09 22.70
CA ILE A 341 31.55 -1.07 23.55
C ILE A 341 30.42 -1.68 24.40
N LEU A 342 29.48 -2.41 23.75
CA LEU A 342 28.31 -2.95 24.44
C LEU A 342 28.68 -4.09 25.38
N SER A 343 29.61 -4.98 25.01
CA SER A 343 30.08 -6.05 25.89
C SER A 343 30.84 -5.49 27.12
N ALA A 344 31.61 -4.42 26.97
CA ALA A 344 32.23 -3.72 28.10
C ALA A 344 31.21 -3.15 29.09
N SER A 345 29.99 -2.85 28.61
CA SER A 345 28.87 -2.37 29.42
C SER A 345 27.98 -3.51 29.93
N GLY A 346 28.34 -4.78 29.70
CA GLY A 346 27.60 -5.96 30.14
C GLY A 346 26.34 -6.26 29.33
N ILE A 347 26.22 -5.70 28.12
CA ILE A 347 25.07 -5.87 27.24
C ILE A 347 25.36 -6.99 26.23
N SER A 348 24.40 -7.89 26.04
CA SER A 348 24.51 -8.98 25.07
C SER A 348 24.35 -8.46 23.63
N VAL A 349 25.33 -8.73 22.78
CA VAL A 349 25.31 -8.34 21.38
C VAL A 349 25.91 -9.45 20.51
N ALA A 350 25.19 -9.88 19.48
CA ALA A 350 25.69 -10.84 18.50
C ALA A 350 26.53 -10.14 17.42
N ALA A 351 27.45 -10.89 16.78
CA ALA A 351 28.16 -10.37 15.65
C ALA A 351 27.22 -10.16 14.47
N ALA A 352 27.19 -8.96 13.90
CA ALA A 352 26.53 -8.69 12.64
C ALA A 352 27.30 -9.33 11.48
N THR A 353 26.58 -9.83 10.50
CA THR A 353 27.11 -10.36 9.22
C THR A 353 26.74 -9.40 8.09
N GLU A 354 27.33 -9.58 6.90
CA GLU A 354 26.98 -8.76 5.73
C GLU A 354 25.49 -8.87 5.35
N LEU A 355 24.84 -9.99 5.65
CA LEU A 355 23.42 -10.19 5.38
C LEU A 355 22.52 -9.35 6.30
N ASP A 356 22.99 -9.01 7.49
CA ASP A 356 22.22 -8.23 8.46
C ASP A 356 22.03 -6.77 8.01
N TRP A 357 22.90 -6.25 7.14
CA TRP A 357 22.76 -4.90 6.59
C TRP A 357 21.66 -4.77 5.53
N ASP A 358 21.27 -5.89 4.90
CA ASP A 358 20.23 -5.96 3.85
C ASP A 358 18.92 -6.58 4.38
N GLU A 359 18.79 -6.79 5.71
CA GLU A 359 17.66 -7.50 6.28
C GLU A 359 16.60 -6.55 6.85
N GLU A 360 15.35 -6.78 6.47
CA GLU A 360 14.16 -6.20 7.12
C GLU A 360 13.63 -7.22 8.13
N TYR A 361 13.96 -7.03 9.41
CA TYR A 361 13.62 -7.99 10.48
C TYR A 361 12.13 -8.02 10.80
N LEU A 362 11.46 -6.86 10.73
CA LEU A 362 10.05 -6.70 11.14
C LEU A 362 9.77 -7.19 12.57
N ASP A 363 10.78 -7.18 13.42
CA ASP A 363 10.77 -7.67 14.79
C ASP A 363 11.70 -6.82 15.68
N LEU A 364 11.75 -7.11 16.96
CA LEU A 364 12.67 -6.49 17.94
C LEU A 364 14.11 -7.00 17.73
N VAL A 365 14.65 -6.74 16.54
CA VAL A 365 16.05 -6.98 16.18
C VAL A 365 16.61 -5.71 15.54
N LEU A 366 17.82 -5.29 15.92
CA LEU A 366 18.46 -4.08 15.41
C LEU A 366 19.92 -4.35 15.10
N SER A 367 20.34 -4.01 13.88
CA SER A 367 21.75 -3.99 13.49
C SER A 367 22.39 -2.66 13.89
N ILE A 368 23.62 -2.67 14.41
CA ILE A 368 24.33 -1.47 14.86
C ILE A 368 25.72 -1.47 14.25
N LYS A 369 26.09 -0.37 13.62
CA LYS A 369 27.42 -0.18 13.02
C LYS A 369 28.04 1.16 13.43
N VAL A 370 29.29 1.11 13.88
CA VAL A 370 30.09 2.30 14.11
C VAL A 370 30.75 2.74 12.79
N VAL A 371 30.48 3.97 12.38
CA VAL A 371 31.01 4.56 11.14
C VAL A 371 32.02 5.67 11.45
N ALA A 372 32.98 5.87 10.55
CA ALA A 372 34.04 6.86 10.75
C ALA A 372 33.51 8.31 10.72
N ASP A 373 32.55 8.57 9.82
CA ASP A 373 32.01 9.90 9.57
C ASP A 373 30.65 9.81 8.82
N THR A 374 30.07 10.97 8.53
CA THR A 374 28.80 11.12 7.80
C THR A 374 28.88 10.56 6.37
N CYS A 375 30.04 10.65 5.70
CA CYS A 375 30.19 10.12 4.35
C CYS A 375 30.14 8.59 4.34
N GLU A 376 30.72 7.91 5.32
CA GLU A 376 30.60 6.46 5.46
C GLU A 376 29.15 6.05 5.77
N ALA A 377 28.44 6.82 6.63
CA ALA A 377 27.01 6.58 6.90
C ALA A 377 26.17 6.69 5.63
N ILE A 378 26.33 7.76 4.85
CA ILE A 378 25.64 7.96 3.56
C ILE A 378 25.93 6.81 2.59
N ASN A 379 27.20 6.41 2.46
CA ASN A 379 27.59 5.30 1.59
C ASN A 379 26.94 3.98 2.03
N HIS A 380 26.90 3.73 3.34
CA HIS A 380 26.25 2.54 3.86
C HIS A 380 24.74 2.54 3.53
N ILE A 381 24.05 3.64 3.81
CA ILE A 381 22.62 3.80 3.54
C ILE A 381 22.33 3.63 2.04
N ASN A 382 23.08 4.27 1.17
CA ASN A 382 22.83 4.20 -0.28
C ASN A 382 23.12 2.80 -0.86
N ASN A 383 23.96 1.97 -0.20
CA ASN A 383 24.28 0.63 -0.64
C ASN A 383 23.32 -0.44 -0.06
N HIS A 384 22.86 -0.28 1.18
CA HIS A 384 22.09 -1.28 1.93
C HIS A 384 20.63 -0.86 2.17
N GLY A 385 20.33 0.45 2.12
CA GLY A 385 18.99 0.98 2.32
C GLY A 385 18.03 0.61 1.19
N SER A 386 16.76 0.56 1.53
CA SER A 386 15.67 0.28 0.58
C SER A 386 15.15 1.53 -0.14
N GLY A 387 15.69 2.72 0.16
CA GLY A 387 15.18 4.00 -0.32
C GLY A 387 13.85 4.40 0.33
N HIS A 388 13.48 3.80 1.46
CA HIS A 388 12.21 4.03 2.14
C HIS A 388 12.29 5.25 3.06
N THR A 389 12.93 5.14 4.21
CA THR A 389 12.98 6.21 5.22
C THR A 389 14.30 6.19 5.96
N GLU A 390 14.94 7.34 6.03
CA GLU A 390 16.23 7.51 6.69
C GLU A 390 16.17 8.68 7.68
N ALA A 391 16.97 8.63 8.74
CA ALA A 391 17.05 9.71 9.72
C ALA A 391 18.50 10.01 10.11
N ILE A 392 18.79 11.29 10.33
CA ILE A 392 20.02 11.76 10.96
C ILE A 392 19.68 12.48 12.26
N VAL A 393 20.47 12.25 13.31
CA VAL A 393 20.43 13.04 14.54
C VAL A 393 21.73 13.82 14.65
N THR A 394 21.64 15.16 14.59
CA THR A 394 22.79 16.08 14.67
C THR A 394 22.32 17.48 15.06
N ASN A 395 23.16 18.24 15.76
CA ASN A 395 22.98 19.68 15.99
C ASN A 395 23.60 20.52 14.87
N ASN A 396 24.35 19.90 13.95
CA ASN A 396 25.03 20.59 12.86
C ASN A 396 24.13 20.66 11.62
N ALA A 397 23.63 21.86 11.30
CA ALA A 397 22.73 22.08 10.16
C ALA A 397 23.39 21.78 8.80
N ASP A 398 24.70 22.03 8.65
CA ASP A 398 25.41 21.76 7.40
C ASP A 398 25.57 20.26 7.18
N THR A 399 25.86 19.49 8.25
CA THR A 399 25.89 18.03 8.21
C THR A 399 24.50 17.45 7.89
N ALA A 400 23.44 17.96 8.52
CA ALA A 400 22.08 17.54 8.23
C ALA A 400 21.70 17.79 6.77
N LYS A 401 22.01 18.97 6.25
CA LYS A 401 21.76 19.33 4.84
C LYS A 401 22.57 18.46 3.87
N HIS A 402 23.83 18.18 4.18
CA HIS A 402 24.66 17.28 3.38
C HIS A 402 24.05 15.88 3.34
N PHE A 403 23.68 15.33 4.49
CA PHE A 403 23.01 14.03 4.59
C PHE A 403 21.69 13.99 3.79
N GLN A 404 20.84 15.00 3.96
CA GLN A 404 19.56 15.09 3.23
C GLN A 404 19.73 15.23 1.71
N THR A 405 20.87 15.75 1.25
CA THR A 405 21.15 15.91 -0.19
C THR A 405 21.69 14.64 -0.82
N GLU A 406 22.54 13.90 -0.12
CA GLU A 406 23.30 12.78 -0.67
C GLU A 406 22.63 11.41 -0.45
N VAL A 407 21.74 11.30 0.54
CA VAL A 407 20.98 10.06 0.79
C VAL A 407 19.84 9.95 -0.20
N ASP A 408 19.71 8.79 -0.86
CA ASP A 408 18.67 8.52 -1.86
C ASP A 408 17.52 7.72 -1.23
N ALA A 409 16.67 8.40 -0.49
CA ALA A 409 15.47 7.81 0.11
C ALA A 409 14.20 8.62 -0.21
N SER A 410 13.04 8.02 -0.03
CA SER A 410 11.74 8.70 -0.24
C SER A 410 11.46 9.74 0.84
N THR A 411 11.95 9.48 2.06
CA THR A 411 11.80 10.38 3.21
C THR A 411 13.10 10.42 4.00
N ILE A 412 13.55 11.63 4.35
CA ILE A 412 14.79 11.82 5.11
C ILE A 412 14.49 12.80 6.24
N PHE A 413 14.59 12.34 7.47
CA PHE A 413 14.36 13.15 8.66
C PHE A 413 15.65 13.71 9.24
N TRP A 414 15.55 14.90 9.77
CA TRP A 414 16.55 15.51 10.65
C TRP A 414 15.94 15.64 12.04
N ASN A 415 16.57 15.00 13.04
CA ASN A 415 16.15 14.99 14.44
C ASN A 415 14.72 14.48 14.69
N ALA A 416 14.30 13.51 13.89
CA ALA A 416 13.00 12.88 14.08
C ALA A 416 13.06 11.37 13.80
N SER A 417 12.16 10.63 14.43
CA SER A 417 12.02 9.17 14.26
C SER A 417 11.56 8.81 12.84
N THR A 418 12.08 7.71 12.30
CA THR A 418 11.62 7.13 11.03
C THR A 418 10.12 6.78 11.05
N ARG A 419 9.55 6.61 12.23
CA ARG A 419 8.14 6.30 12.45
C ARG A 419 7.16 7.39 11.97
N PHE A 420 7.64 8.59 11.68
CA PHE A 420 6.83 9.67 11.12
C PHE A 420 6.53 9.54 9.63
N THR A 421 7.13 8.58 8.90
CA THR A 421 6.76 8.31 7.50
C THR A 421 5.41 7.58 7.47
N ASP A 422 4.36 8.35 7.55
CA ASP A 422 2.97 7.88 7.68
C ASP A 422 2.04 8.97 7.12
N GLY A 423 1.03 8.59 6.34
CA GLY A 423 0.12 9.55 5.70
C GLY A 423 -0.65 10.41 6.69
N GLY A 424 -1.05 9.86 7.84
CA GLY A 424 -1.69 10.63 8.91
C GLY A 424 -0.74 11.65 9.52
N GLN A 425 0.52 11.26 9.80
CA GLN A 425 1.54 12.15 10.34
C GLN A 425 1.95 13.26 9.34
N PHE A 426 1.86 12.97 8.03
CA PHE A 426 2.13 13.97 6.98
C PHE A 426 0.93 14.89 6.69
N GLY A 427 -0.19 14.71 7.39
CA GLY A 427 -1.40 15.49 7.17
C GLY A 427 -2.17 15.12 5.90
N MET A 428 -1.89 13.95 5.33
CA MET A 428 -2.59 13.43 4.14
C MET A 428 -3.95 12.77 4.49
N GLY A 429 -4.24 12.64 5.78
CA GLY A 429 -5.44 11.97 6.32
C GLY A 429 -5.29 10.46 6.26
N ALA A 430 -5.39 9.85 5.10
CA ALA A 430 -5.23 8.42 4.89
C ALA A 430 -4.20 8.14 3.79
N GLU A 431 -3.60 6.95 3.83
CA GLU A 431 -2.66 6.49 2.81
C GLU A 431 -3.02 5.12 2.27
N ILE A 432 -2.73 4.88 0.99
CA ILE A 432 -2.86 3.57 0.36
C ILE A 432 -1.58 2.75 0.45
N GLY A 433 -0.51 3.35 0.90
CA GLY A 433 0.82 2.75 1.07
C GLY A 433 1.94 3.74 0.85
N ILE A 434 3.16 3.21 0.84
CA ILE A 434 4.38 3.99 0.63
C ILE A 434 5.04 3.49 -0.65
N SER A 435 5.59 4.41 -1.44
CA SER A 435 6.33 4.10 -2.66
C SER A 435 7.79 4.50 -2.52
N THR A 436 8.69 3.63 -2.98
CA THR A 436 10.12 3.96 -3.13
C THR A 436 10.51 4.20 -4.59
N ASP A 437 9.55 4.10 -5.51
CA ASP A 437 9.79 4.38 -6.93
C ASP A 437 10.16 5.85 -7.15
N LYS A 438 10.98 6.12 -8.18
CA LYS A 438 11.40 7.50 -8.53
C LYS A 438 10.54 8.14 -9.61
N ILE A 439 9.76 7.33 -10.33
CA ILE A 439 8.83 7.80 -11.37
C ILE A 439 7.42 7.66 -10.84
N GLY A 440 6.71 8.76 -10.74
CA GLY A 440 5.38 8.84 -10.13
C GLY A 440 5.44 9.22 -8.66
N ALA A 441 4.56 8.63 -7.83
CA ALA A 441 4.52 8.89 -6.40
C ALA A 441 5.74 8.31 -5.67
N ARG A 442 6.28 9.05 -4.71
CA ARG A 442 7.40 8.63 -3.85
C ARG A 442 7.13 9.06 -2.41
N GLY A 443 7.25 8.15 -1.46
CA GLY A 443 6.86 8.34 -0.07
C GLY A 443 5.42 7.86 0.21
N PRO A 444 4.79 8.30 1.30
CA PRO A 444 3.39 8.01 1.60
C PRO A 444 2.46 8.46 0.47
N MET A 445 1.47 7.64 0.15
CA MET A 445 0.56 7.88 -0.98
C MET A 445 -0.85 8.20 -0.47
N GLY A 446 -1.18 9.47 -0.43
CA GLY A 446 -2.53 9.98 -0.17
C GLY A 446 -3.31 10.25 -1.46
N LEU A 447 -4.28 11.19 -1.38
CA LEU A 447 -5.14 11.52 -2.51
C LEU A 447 -4.40 12.17 -3.68
N GLU A 448 -3.39 12.99 -3.39
CA GLU A 448 -2.64 13.71 -4.43
C GLU A 448 -1.81 12.76 -5.29
N GLU A 449 -1.19 11.77 -4.65
CA GLU A 449 -0.34 10.75 -5.29
C GLU A 449 -1.17 9.79 -6.17
N LEU A 450 -2.49 9.73 -5.94
CA LEU A 450 -3.43 9.00 -6.79
C LEU A 450 -3.95 9.83 -7.96
N THR A 451 -3.29 10.97 -8.25
CA THR A 451 -3.58 11.80 -9.42
C THR A 451 -2.40 11.88 -10.37
N SER A 452 -2.71 12.20 -11.61
CA SER A 452 -1.78 12.64 -12.62
C SER A 452 -2.11 14.09 -12.99
N TYR A 453 -1.72 14.56 -14.14
CA TYR A 453 -2.06 15.91 -14.60
C TYR A 453 -2.34 15.96 -16.10
N LYS A 454 -3.06 16.97 -16.51
CA LYS A 454 -3.20 17.36 -17.93
C LYS A 454 -2.92 18.85 -18.09
N TRP A 455 -2.54 19.25 -19.31
CA TRP A 455 -2.38 20.64 -19.66
C TRP A 455 -3.64 21.14 -20.35
N LEU A 456 -4.14 22.29 -19.89
CA LEU A 456 -5.20 23.05 -20.54
C LEU A 456 -4.56 24.25 -21.23
N GLY A 457 -4.84 24.40 -22.53
CA GLY A 457 -4.37 25.54 -23.33
C GLY A 457 -5.55 26.43 -23.75
N VAL A 458 -5.44 27.73 -23.50
CA VAL A 458 -6.45 28.71 -23.91
C VAL A 458 -5.77 29.80 -24.74
N ALA A 459 -6.38 30.11 -25.90
CA ALA A 459 -5.94 31.18 -26.79
C ALA A 459 -7.12 31.63 -27.66
N ASP A 460 -6.95 32.75 -28.36
CA ASP A 460 -7.94 33.29 -29.32
C ASP A 460 -7.42 33.07 -30.74
N GLY A 461 -7.72 31.89 -31.30
CA GLY A 461 -7.37 31.55 -32.68
C GLY A 461 -5.87 31.46 -33.01
N LEU A 462 -5.03 31.23 -32.00
CA LEU A 462 -3.58 31.14 -32.12
C LEU A 462 -3.18 29.94 -33.01
N ILE A 463 -2.37 30.17 -34.01
CA ILE A 463 -1.77 29.15 -34.87
C ILE A 463 -0.23 29.12 -34.71
N ARG A 464 0.38 28.00 -34.99
CA ARG A 464 1.84 27.88 -35.06
C ARG A 464 2.27 28.12 -36.51
N GLU A 465 3.17 29.10 -36.71
CA GLU A 465 3.82 29.35 -37.99
C GLU A 465 4.95 28.37 -38.28
#